data_1fc38f16335cdf2f7f34cd6d83300791
#
_entry.id   1fc38f16335cdf2f7f34cd6d83300791
#
_cell.length_a   1.000
_cell.length_b   1.000
_cell.length_c   1.000
_cell.angle_alpha   90.00
_cell.angle_beta   90.00
_cell.angle_gamma   90.00
#
_symmetry.space_group_name_H-M   'P 1'
#
loop_
_entity.id
_entity.type
_entity.pdbx_description
1 polymer ?
#
loop_
_entity_poly.entity_id
_entity_poly.type
_entity_poly.pdbx_seq_one_letter_code
_entity_poly.pdbx_strand_id
1 'polypeptide(L)'
;DRVHFVRGGKLAQLLNDPRSAVTVNSTAGQQVLWRGIPLKVFGRAVYSQPEFVSDQPLPDFFATASRPDNRAYKDYRRYLLETSQVPGGFYAARGRRQLLRQVVDMMLAPDDPYDALEQGTAAPRQQLRVVT
;
A
#
# COMPACT_ATOMS: atom_id res chain seq x y z
N ASP A 1 -10.29 31.25 -0.71
CA ASP A 1 -10.40 29.94 -1.42
C ASP A 1 -10.06 28.80 -0.48
N ARG A 2 -10.88 27.75 -0.52
CA ARG A 2 -10.72 26.56 0.34
C ARG A 2 -10.07 25.40 -0.40
N VAL A 3 -9.76 25.58 -1.70
CA VAL A 3 -9.15 24.58 -2.56
C VAL A 3 -7.82 25.09 -3.07
N HIS A 4 -6.79 24.30 -2.88
CA HIS A 4 -5.43 24.60 -3.34
C HIS A 4 -4.96 23.49 -4.28
N PHE A 5 -4.55 23.85 -5.48
CA PHE A 5 -3.95 22.91 -6.43
C PHE A 5 -2.43 22.93 -6.31
N VAL A 6 -1.83 21.76 -6.06
CA VAL A 6 -0.37 21.59 -5.93
C VAL A 6 0.16 20.85 -7.15
N ARG A 7 1.02 21.51 -7.93
CA ARG A 7 1.72 20.87 -9.05
C ARG A 7 2.97 20.18 -8.57
N GLY A 8 2.95 18.86 -8.48
CA GLY A 8 4.09 18.07 -8.06
C GLY A 8 4.36 18.16 -6.55
N GLY A 9 5.55 17.78 -6.14
CA GLY A 9 5.96 17.74 -4.73
C GLY A 9 6.16 16.31 -4.23
N LYS A 10 6.63 16.20 -2.98
CA LYS A 10 6.83 14.89 -2.33
C LYS A 10 5.54 14.50 -1.61
N LEU A 11 4.91 13.41 -2.04
CA LEU A 11 3.70 12.87 -1.39
C LEU A 11 3.89 12.71 0.13
N ALA A 12 5.07 12.29 0.57
CA ALA A 12 5.37 12.15 1.99
C ALA A 12 5.16 13.44 2.79
N GLN A 13 5.47 14.59 2.20
CA GLN A 13 5.26 15.90 2.85
C GLN A 13 3.79 16.26 2.94
N LEU A 14 3.02 15.95 1.89
CA LEU A 14 1.56 16.16 1.88
C LEU A 14 0.83 15.26 2.88
N LEU A 15 1.43 14.13 3.24
CA LEU A 15 0.88 13.16 4.18
C LEU A 15 1.37 13.34 5.63
N ASN A 16 2.03 14.44 5.96
CA ASN A 16 2.48 14.67 7.34
C ASN A 16 1.33 14.93 8.31
N ASP A 17 0.33 15.69 7.89
CA ASP A 17 -0.79 16.07 8.77
C ASP A 17 -2.13 16.28 8.03
N PRO A 18 -2.55 15.40 7.13
CA PRO A 18 -3.88 15.51 6.56
C PRO A 18 -4.91 14.87 7.48
N ARG A 19 -6.08 15.47 7.59
CA ARG A 19 -7.22 14.91 8.32
C ARG A 19 -7.75 13.63 7.67
N SER A 20 -7.77 13.60 6.34
CA SER A 20 -8.24 12.48 5.52
C SER A 20 -7.68 12.60 4.11
N ALA A 21 -7.81 11.54 3.32
CA ALA A 21 -7.42 11.52 1.92
C ALA A 21 -8.51 10.86 1.05
N VAL A 22 -8.54 11.27 -0.21
CA VAL A 22 -9.44 10.73 -1.23
C VAL A 22 -8.63 10.38 -2.47
N THR A 23 -8.93 9.27 -3.08
CA THR A 23 -8.32 8.87 -4.35
C THR A 23 -9.31 8.10 -5.22
N VAL A 24 -9.02 7.98 -6.51
CA VAL A 24 -9.78 7.06 -7.36
C VAL A 24 -9.27 5.63 -7.14
N ASN A 25 -8.02 5.33 -7.51
CA ASN A 25 -7.41 4.00 -7.34
C ASN A 25 -5.87 4.06 -7.30
N SER A 26 -5.32 5.21 -6.91
CA SER A 26 -3.87 5.43 -6.91
C SER A 26 -3.14 4.55 -5.89
N THR A 27 -1.97 4.02 -6.26
CA THR A 27 -1.05 3.35 -5.34
C THR A 27 -0.60 4.23 -4.17
N ALA A 28 -0.72 5.55 -4.29
CA ALA A 28 -0.52 6.50 -3.19
C ALA A 28 -1.43 6.21 -1.98
N GLY A 29 -2.61 5.62 -2.19
CA GLY A 29 -3.51 5.19 -1.11
C GLY A 29 -2.85 4.22 -0.13
N GLN A 30 -1.93 3.38 -0.58
CA GLN A 30 -1.17 2.51 0.32
C GLN A 30 -0.31 3.30 1.33
N GLN A 31 0.26 4.44 0.91
CA GLN A 31 1.02 5.30 1.82
C GLN A 31 0.11 6.05 2.81
N VAL A 32 -1.10 6.38 2.40
CA VAL A 32 -2.14 6.96 3.27
C VAL A 32 -2.50 5.97 4.38
N LEU A 33 -2.87 4.76 4.00
CA LEU A 33 -3.26 3.70 4.94
C LEU A 33 -2.11 3.29 5.88
N TRP A 34 -0.89 3.24 5.36
CA TRP A 34 0.30 2.95 6.18
C TRP A 34 0.48 3.93 7.34
N ARG A 35 0.07 5.19 7.15
CA ARG A 35 0.10 6.25 8.18
C ARG A 35 -1.15 6.26 9.06
N GLY A 36 -2.11 5.37 8.82
CA GLY A 36 -3.38 5.35 9.56
C GLY A 36 -4.27 6.56 9.28
N ILE A 37 -4.13 7.17 8.11
CA ILE A 37 -4.96 8.30 7.68
C ILE A 37 -6.24 7.75 7.07
N PRO A 38 -7.43 8.29 7.44
CA PRO A 38 -8.69 7.92 6.82
C PRO A 38 -8.65 8.08 5.30
N LEU A 39 -9.08 7.06 4.57
CA LEU A 39 -9.05 7.03 3.11
C LEU A 39 -10.40 6.68 2.53
N LYS A 40 -10.84 7.46 1.54
CA LYS A 40 -11.94 7.11 0.65
C LYS A 40 -11.43 6.84 -0.76
N VAL A 41 -11.95 5.77 -1.37
CA VAL A 41 -11.56 5.32 -2.71
C VAL A 41 -12.82 5.26 -3.58
N PHE A 42 -12.76 5.85 -4.78
CA PHE A 42 -13.87 5.82 -5.73
C PHE A 42 -13.77 4.70 -6.77
N GLY A 43 -12.56 4.19 -7.00
CA GLY A 43 -12.32 3.08 -7.91
C GLY A 43 -11.92 1.80 -7.18
N ARG A 44 -11.53 0.79 -7.96
CA ARG A 44 -11.02 -0.48 -7.40
C ARG A 44 -9.50 -0.42 -7.29
N ALA A 45 -9.00 -0.67 -6.11
CA ALA A 45 -7.57 -0.80 -5.82
C ALA A 45 -7.32 -2.07 -4.99
N VAL A 46 -6.11 -2.59 -5.01
CA VAL A 46 -5.74 -3.79 -4.26
C VAL A 46 -6.02 -3.67 -2.76
N TYR A 47 -6.02 -2.46 -2.24
CA TYR A 47 -6.28 -2.14 -0.83
C TYR A 47 -7.73 -1.69 -0.55
N SER A 48 -8.66 -1.80 -1.51
CA SER A 48 -10.07 -1.40 -1.35
C SER A 48 -10.87 -2.45 -0.57
N GLN A 49 -10.47 -2.70 0.68
CA GLN A 49 -11.19 -3.58 1.60
C GLN A 49 -12.00 -2.75 2.60
N PRO A 50 -13.17 -3.22 3.04
CA PRO A 50 -14.05 -2.48 3.96
C PRO A 50 -13.37 -2.05 5.27
N GLU A 51 -12.40 -2.83 5.74
CA GLU A 51 -11.65 -2.56 6.97
C GLU A 51 -10.67 -1.38 6.81
N PHE A 52 -10.28 -1.05 5.59
CA PHE A 52 -9.24 -0.06 5.32
C PHE A 52 -9.77 1.23 4.74
N VAL A 53 -10.81 1.16 3.91
CA VAL A 53 -11.34 2.33 3.19
C VAL A 53 -12.77 2.63 3.64
N SER A 54 -13.10 3.92 3.66
CA SER A 54 -14.45 4.35 4.04
C SER A 54 -15.44 4.14 2.90
N ASP A 55 -16.60 3.58 3.21
CA ASP A 55 -17.77 3.47 2.34
C ASP A 55 -18.72 4.68 2.44
N GLN A 56 -18.53 5.55 3.45
CA GLN A 56 -19.36 6.73 3.70
C GLN A 56 -19.53 7.60 2.44
N PRO A 57 -20.69 8.23 2.23
CA PRO A 57 -20.82 9.33 1.27
C PRO A 57 -19.77 10.41 1.50
N LEU A 58 -19.32 11.08 0.45
CA LEU A 58 -18.21 12.03 0.55
C LEU A 58 -18.41 13.16 1.58
N PRO A 59 -19.61 13.77 1.69
CA PRO A 59 -19.85 14.79 2.71
C PRO A 59 -19.68 14.26 4.13
N ASP A 60 -20.20 13.06 4.40
CA ASP A 60 -20.12 12.42 5.72
C ASP A 60 -18.69 12.00 6.04
N PHE A 61 -17.97 11.50 5.03
CA PHE A 61 -16.56 11.17 5.16
C PHE A 61 -15.73 12.39 5.56
N PHE A 62 -15.94 13.54 4.96
CA PHE A 62 -15.23 14.77 5.36
C PHE A 62 -15.62 15.29 6.74
N ALA A 63 -16.85 15.05 7.16
CA ALA A 63 -17.34 15.48 8.48
C ALA A 63 -16.83 14.55 9.61
N THR A 64 -16.90 13.23 9.39
CA THR A 64 -16.76 12.21 10.44
C THR A 64 -15.83 11.06 10.07
N ALA A 65 -14.80 11.31 9.26
CA ALA A 65 -13.87 10.26 8.83
C ALA A 65 -13.26 9.51 10.02
N SER A 66 -13.48 8.21 10.07
CA SER A 66 -12.87 7.30 11.04
C SER A 66 -11.50 6.81 10.55
N ARG A 67 -10.61 6.54 11.50
CA ARG A 67 -9.30 5.95 11.16
C ARG A 67 -9.46 4.49 10.73
N PRO A 68 -8.69 4.04 9.73
CA PRO A 68 -8.68 2.64 9.33
C PRO A 68 -8.09 1.74 10.42
N ASP A 69 -8.39 0.44 10.37
CA ASP A 69 -7.63 -0.54 11.15
C ASP A 69 -6.20 -0.65 10.60
N ASN A 70 -5.31 0.13 11.21
CA ASN A 70 -3.92 0.20 10.78
C ASN A 70 -3.16 -1.12 11.00
N ARG A 71 -3.55 -1.91 12.00
CA ARG A 71 -2.94 -3.23 12.26
C ARG A 71 -3.36 -4.21 11.16
N ALA A 72 -4.64 -4.33 10.90
CA ALA A 72 -5.17 -5.18 9.85
C ALA A 72 -4.58 -4.80 8.47
N TYR A 73 -4.44 -3.50 8.19
CA TYR A 73 -3.79 -3.06 6.96
C TYR A 73 -2.31 -3.47 6.88
N LYS A 74 -1.56 -3.38 7.96
CA LYS A 74 -0.14 -3.80 8.00
C LYS A 74 0.02 -5.31 7.77
N ASP A 75 -0.86 -6.10 8.35
CA ASP A 75 -0.88 -7.55 8.17
C ASP A 75 -1.28 -7.91 6.73
N TYR A 76 -2.29 -7.25 6.17
CA TYR A 76 -2.67 -7.39 4.77
C TYR A 76 -1.52 -7.00 3.81
N ARG A 77 -0.83 -5.91 4.10
CA ARG A 77 0.32 -5.51 3.29
C ARG A 77 1.46 -6.53 3.36
N ARG A 78 1.69 -7.13 4.53
CA ARG A 78 2.66 -8.23 4.66
C ARG A 78 2.26 -9.40 3.77
N TYR A 79 1.00 -9.83 3.83
CA TYR A 79 0.45 -10.86 2.97
C TYR A 79 0.70 -10.56 1.47
N LEU A 80 0.43 -9.34 1.01
CA LEU A 80 0.69 -8.95 -0.38
C LEU A 80 2.18 -9.05 -0.75
N LEU A 81 3.08 -8.66 0.14
CA LEU A 81 4.53 -8.74 -0.08
C LEU A 81 5.05 -10.18 -0.08
N GLU A 82 4.39 -11.07 0.62
CA GLU A 82 4.74 -12.50 0.67
C GLU A 82 4.17 -13.27 -0.52
N THR A 83 3.11 -12.80 -1.14
CA THR A 83 2.41 -13.51 -2.23
C THR A 83 2.60 -12.87 -3.60
N SER A 84 2.15 -11.65 -3.79
CA SER A 84 1.91 -11.07 -5.12
C SER A 84 2.65 -9.76 -5.40
N GLN A 85 3.13 -9.04 -4.39
CA GLN A 85 3.85 -7.79 -4.59
C GLN A 85 5.35 -7.95 -4.40
N VAL A 86 6.12 -7.38 -5.32
CA VAL A 86 7.57 -7.37 -5.25
C VAL A 86 8.05 -5.96 -4.89
N PRO A 87 8.73 -5.78 -3.75
CA PRO A 87 9.29 -4.49 -3.41
C PRO A 87 10.46 -4.14 -4.33
N GLY A 88 10.46 -2.90 -4.82
CA GLY A 88 11.51 -2.39 -5.71
C GLY A 88 11.03 -1.18 -6.49
N GLY A 89 11.79 -0.78 -7.48
CA GLY A 89 11.44 0.36 -8.33
C GLY A 89 12.13 0.30 -9.68
N PHE A 90 11.47 0.79 -10.71
CA PHE A 90 11.98 0.78 -12.08
C PHE A 90 12.97 1.93 -12.38
N TYR A 91 12.91 3.01 -11.63
CA TYR A 91 13.62 4.25 -11.96
C TYR A 91 15.06 4.31 -11.45
N ALA A 92 15.34 3.73 -10.29
CA ALA A 92 16.70 3.72 -9.72
C ALA A 92 17.40 2.38 -9.98
N ALA A 93 18.69 2.40 -10.32
CA ALA A 93 19.47 1.20 -10.62
C ALA A 93 19.48 0.17 -9.48
N ARG A 94 19.53 0.64 -8.22
CA ARG A 94 19.44 -0.22 -7.03
C ARG A 94 18.07 -0.89 -6.93
N GLY A 95 17.00 -0.14 -7.14
CA GLY A 95 15.63 -0.67 -7.10
C GLY A 95 15.37 -1.69 -8.21
N ARG A 96 15.88 -1.44 -9.42
CA ARG A 96 15.76 -2.40 -10.54
C ARG A 96 16.50 -3.71 -10.26
N ARG A 97 17.70 -3.67 -9.73
CA ARG A 97 18.44 -4.90 -9.37
C ARG A 97 17.73 -5.72 -8.30
N GLN A 98 17.18 -5.06 -7.29
CA GLN A 98 16.40 -5.72 -6.27
C GLN A 98 15.12 -6.35 -6.84
N LEU A 99 14.37 -5.59 -7.64
CA LEU A 99 13.15 -6.05 -8.28
C LEU A 99 13.42 -7.29 -9.17
N LEU A 100 14.42 -7.20 -10.07
CA LEU A 100 14.74 -8.28 -11.00
C LEU A 100 15.15 -9.56 -10.28
N ARG A 101 15.98 -9.45 -9.24
CA ARG A 101 16.36 -10.61 -8.44
C ARG A 101 15.16 -11.29 -7.82
N GLN A 102 14.28 -10.54 -7.18
CA GLN A 102 13.10 -11.11 -6.55
C GLN A 102 12.10 -11.70 -7.55
N VAL A 103 11.92 -11.06 -8.70
CA VAL A 103 11.09 -11.63 -9.79
C VAL A 103 11.65 -12.95 -10.27
N VAL A 104 12.95 -13.04 -10.50
CA VAL A 104 13.61 -14.30 -10.91
C VAL A 104 13.47 -15.37 -9.84
N ASP A 105 13.70 -15.02 -8.57
CA ASP A 105 13.53 -15.96 -7.45
C ASP A 105 12.09 -16.48 -7.37
N MET A 106 11.10 -15.62 -7.62
CA MET A 106 9.68 -16.02 -7.67
C MET A 106 9.36 -16.94 -8.87
N MET A 107 9.93 -16.65 -10.03
CA MET A 107 9.73 -17.47 -11.25
C MET A 107 10.36 -18.85 -11.13
N LEU A 108 11.42 -18.97 -10.36
CA LEU A 108 12.16 -20.23 -10.15
C LEU A 108 11.69 -20.95 -8.86
N ALA A 109 10.81 -20.35 -8.06
CA ALA A 109 10.29 -21.00 -6.87
C ALA A 109 9.50 -22.26 -7.24
N PRO A 110 9.77 -23.41 -6.60
CA PRO A 110 9.08 -24.66 -6.92
C PRO A 110 7.62 -24.67 -6.47
N ASP A 111 7.29 -23.86 -5.44
CA ASP A 111 5.98 -23.85 -4.79
C ASP A 111 5.23 -22.55 -5.10
N ASP A 112 3.91 -22.66 -5.20
CA ASP A 112 3.04 -21.48 -5.24
C ASP A 112 3.14 -20.72 -3.91
N PRO A 113 3.37 -19.40 -3.93
CA PRO A 113 3.52 -18.62 -2.71
C PRO A 113 2.27 -18.60 -1.83
N TYR A 114 1.09 -18.79 -2.40
CA TYR A 114 -0.15 -18.89 -1.65
C TYR A 114 -0.26 -20.22 -0.90
N ASP A 115 0.06 -21.33 -1.58
CA ASP A 115 0.07 -22.66 -0.97
C ASP A 115 1.13 -22.75 0.13
N ALA A 116 2.33 -22.21 -0.10
CA ALA A 116 3.40 -22.17 0.89
C ALA A 116 3.01 -21.36 2.14
N LEU A 117 2.25 -20.29 1.96
CA LEU A 117 1.76 -19.48 3.08
C LEU A 117 0.69 -20.23 3.88
N GLU A 118 -0.27 -20.89 3.21
CA GLU A 118 -1.31 -21.69 3.87
C GLU A 118 -0.73 -22.87 4.66
N GLN A 119 0.31 -23.50 4.14
CA GLN A 119 0.99 -24.62 4.79
C GLN A 119 2.00 -24.18 5.88
N GLY A 120 2.22 -22.88 6.03
CA GLY A 120 3.20 -22.34 6.98
C GLY A 120 4.66 -22.66 6.62
N THR A 121 4.93 -23.05 5.38
CA THR A 121 6.27 -23.38 4.84
C THR A 121 6.93 -22.19 4.15
N ALA A 122 6.24 -21.06 4.03
CA ALA A 122 6.76 -19.86 3.39
C ALA A 122 8.03 -19.37 4.08
N ALA A 123 9.15 -19.40 3.36
CA ALA A 123 10.36 -18.76 3.81
C ALA A 123 10.15 -17.23 3.88
N PRO A 124 10.52 -16.56 4.99
CA PRO A 124 10.38 -15.12 5.05
C PRO A 124 11.19 -14.48 3.95
N ARG A 125 10.50 -13.80 3.02
CA ARG A 125 11.19 -13.01 1.99
C ARG A 125 11.97 -11.90 2.68
N GLN A 126 13.26 -11.81 2.38
CA GLN A 126 14.11 -10.76 2.94
C GLN A 126 13.52 -9.39 2.57
N GLN A 127 12.84 -8.78 3.52
CA GLN A 127 12.42 -7.39 3.41
C GLN A 127 13.68 -6.53 3.54
N LEU A 128 14.30 -6.20 2.41
CA LEU A 128 15.31 -5.15 2.39
C LEU A 128 14.66 -3.87 2.93
N ARG A 129 15.11 -3.41 4.09
CA ARG A 129 14.70 -2.12 4.64
C ARG A 129 14.85 -1.07 3.55
N VAL A 130 13.73 -0.51 3.12
CA VAL A 130 13.74 0.72 2.34
C VAL A 130 14.24 1.79 3.29
N VAL A 131 15.52 2.11 3.18
CA VAL A 131 16.08 3.29 3.84
C VAL A 131 15.46 4.48 3.11
N THR A 132 14.53 5.15 3.78
CA THR A 132 13.91 6.42 3.37
C THR A 132 14.96 7.51 3.26
#